data_7f27c88cd0e6dea461057e09d9442ced
#
_entry.id   7f27c88cd0e6dea461057e09d9442ced
#
_cell.length_a   1.000
_cell.length_b   1.000
_cell.length_c   1.000
_cell.angle_alpha   90.00
_cell.angle_beta   90.00
_cell.angle_gamma   90.00
#
_symmetry.space_group_name_H-M   'P 1'
#
loop_
_entity.id
_entity.type
_entity.pdbx_description
1 polymer ?
#
loop_
_entity_poly.entity_id
_entity_poly.type
_entity_poly.pdbx_seq_one_letter_code
_entity_poly.pdbx_strand_id
1 'polypeptide(L)'
;MVNDVKPGGVFMINCQWDMDELNHHLKADAKRYIAKNNIQLYTIDAIDLAIEIGMGKRNNTILQSAFFTLAKVMPQEDAIRYMKEKATASYLKKGQDVVDMNHKAIDLGATAFKKIDVPADWANAVDEPEHKALEGKPELVKMVKEILEPVGKMDGDSLPVSAFVDHVDGQFELGASAYEK
;
A
#
# COMPACT_ATOMS: atom_id res chain seq x y z
N MET A 1 -7.78 -5.21 -0.98
CA MET A 1 -6.40 -5.46 -0.46
C MET A 1 -6.38 -5.83 1.02
N VAL A 2 -6.77 -4.97 1.98
CA VAL A 2 -6.77 -5.41 3.40
C VAL A 2 -7.73 -6.57 3.65
N ASN A 3 -8.85 -6.60 2.94
CA ASN A 3 -9.88 -7.66 3.05
C ASN A 3 -9.38 -9.05 2.57
N ASP A 4 -8.23 -9.12 1.91
CA ASP A 4 -7.63 -10.37 1.46
C ASP A 4 -6.70 -10.98 2.52
N VAL A 5 -6.42 -10.23 3.58
CA VAL A 5 -5.58 -10.69 4.70
C VAL A 5 -6.40 -11.62 5.59
N LYS A 6 -5.87 -12.82 5.86
CA LYS A 6 -6.54 -13.79 6.76
C LYS A 6 -6.68 -13.22 8.17
N PRO A 7 -7.72 -13.60 8.92
CA PRO A 7 -7.85 -13.23 10.33
C PRO A 7 -6.58 -13.56 11.13
N GLY A 8 -6.13 -12.61 11.96
CA GLY A 8 -4.87 -12.68 12.69
C GLY A 8 -3.62 -12.44 11.85
N GLY A 9 -3.75 -12.22 10.54
CA GLY A 9 -2.64 -11.97 9.63
C GLY A 9 -1.99 -10.60 9.84
N VAL A 10 -0.92 -10.35 9.11
CA VAL A 10 -0.14 -9.12 9.17
C VAL A 10 -0.45 -8.24 7.96
N PHE A 11 -0.70 -6.97 8.21
CA PHE A 11 -0.84 -5.93 7.18
C PHE A 11 0.13 -4.80 7.47
N MET A 12 1.00 -4.48 6.52
CA MET A 12 1.99 -3.41 6.65
C MET A 12 1.74 -2.34 5.60
N ILE A 13 1.73 -1.08 6.04
CA ILE A 13 1.57 0.10 5.19
C ILE A 13 2.91 0.84 5.12
N ASN A 14 3.35 1.13 3.90
CA ASN A 14 4.50 2.02 3.69
C ASN A 14 4.01 3.47 3.72
N CYS A 15 4.13 4.10 4.87
CA CYS A 15 3.70 5.48 5.09
C CYS A 15 4.43 6.09 6.29
N GLN A 16 4.43 7.41 6.32
CA GLN A 16 4.96 8.23 7.43
C GLN A 16 3.90 8.58 8.48
N TRP A 17 2.67 8.10 8.29
CA TRP A 17 1.51 8.52 9.07
C TRP A 17 1.61 8.11 10.53
N ASP A 18 1.27 9.03 11.40
CA ASP A 18 0.97 8.75 12.80
C ASP A 18 -0.43 8.14 12.98
N MET A 19 -0.87 7.97 14.21
CA MET A 19 -2.16 7.32 14.49
C MET A 19 -3.35 8.17 14.05
N ASP A 20 -3.26 9.49 14.17
CA ASP A 20 -4.32 10.41 13.79
C ASP A 20 -4.45 10.47 12.26
N GLU A 21 -3.33 10.53 11.56
CA GLU A 21 -3.27 10.47 10.10
C GLU A 21 -3.76 9.12 9.58
N LEU A 22 -3.36 8.00 10.18
CA LEU A 22 -3.89 6.68 9.86
C LEU A 22 -5.41 6.62 10.01
N ASN A 23 -5.91 7.22 11.10
CA ASN A 23 -7.35 7.30 11.35
C ASN A 23 -8.08 8.14 10.30
N HIS A 24 -7.43 9.17 9.78
CA HIS A 24 -8.01 10.02 8.72
C HIS A 24 -7.95 9.33 7.34
N HIS A 25 -6.81 8.70 7.01
CA HIS A 25 -6.58 8.14 5.67
C HIS A 25 -7.18 6.76 5.44
N LEU A 26 -7.37 5.96 6.49
CA LEU A 26 -7.98 4.64 6.36
C LEU A 26 -9.50 4.75 6.29
N LYS A 27 -10.09 4.16 5.26
CA LYS A 27 -11.55 4.06 5.11
C LYS A 27 -12.16 3.20 6.21
N ALA A 28 -13.42 3.46 6.54
CA ALA A 28 -14.10 2.76 7.62
C ALA A 28 -14.24 1.25 7.39
N ASP A 29 -14.41 0.80 6.14
CA ASP A 29 -14.44 -0.62 5.81
C ASP A 29 -13.11 -1.32 6.12
N ALA A 30 -11.98 -0.67 5.80
CA ALA A 30 -10.65 -1.17 6.14
C ALA A 30 -10.42 -1.21 7.66
N LYS A 31 -10.80 -0.14 8.37
CA LYS A 31 -10.73 -0.07 9.83
C LYS A 31 -11.54 -1.20 10.49
N ARG A 32 -12.80 -1.35 10.05
CA ARG A 32 -13.67 -2.43 10.56
C ARG A 32 -13.08 -3.82 10.30
N TYR A 33 -12.53 -4.04 9.11
CA TYR A 33 -11.92 -5.32 8.78
C TYR A 33 -10.72 -5.62 9.66
N ILE A 34 -9.81 -4.66 9.82
CA ILE A 34 -8.61 -4.75 10.67
C ILE A 34 -9.00 -5.10 12.10
N ALA A 35 -9.94 -4.34 12.69
CA ALA A 35 -10.35 -4.54 14.08
C ALA A 35 -11.09 -5.87 14.30
N LYS A 36 -12.08 -6.20 13.44
CA LYS A 36 -12.91 -7.41 13.59
C LYS A 36 -12.16 -8.71 13.34
N ASN A 37 -11.11 -8.67 12.50
CA ASN A 37 -10.32 -9.85 12.16
C ASN A 37 -8.98 -9.92 12.92
N ASN A 38 -8.76 -9.06 13.92
CA ASN A 38 -7.52 -9.01 14.70
C ASN A 38 -6.27 -8.93 13.80
N ILE A 39 -6.33 -8.13 12.72
CA ILE A 39 -5.20 -7.93 11.82
C ILE A 39 -4.09 -7.19 12.56
N GLN A 40 -2.88 -7.72 12.50
CA GLN A 40 -1.71 -7.07 13.06
C GLN A 40 -1.25 -5.98 12.10
N LEU A 41 -1.53 -4.71 12.45
CA LEU A 41 -1.19 -3.55 11.63
C LEU A 41 0.22 -3.06 11.94
N TYR A 42 0.99 -2.81 10.89
CA TYR A 42 2.33 -2.22 10.97
C TYR A 42 2.46 -1.07 9.99
N THR A 43 3.31 -0.11 10.33
CA THR A 43 3.75 0.96 9.41
C THR A 43 5.26 0.98 9.30
N ILE A 44 5.77 1.45 8.16
CA ILE A 44 7.17 1.70 7.91
C ILE A 44 7.29 2.90 6.95
N ASP A 45 8.18 3.84 7.25
CA ASP A 45 8.53 4.90 6.31
C ASP A 45 9.79 4.50 5.51
N ALA A 46 9.59 3.61 4.56
CA ALA A 46 10.69 3.10 3.76
C ALA A 46 11.24 4.11 2.75
N ILE A 47 10.48 5.18 2.44
CA ILE A 47 10.91 6.22 1.50
C ILE A 47 11.96 7.10 2.19
N ASP A 48 11.65 7.64 3.36
CA ASP A 48 12.56 8.51 4.10
C ASP A 48 13.81 7.73 4.54
N LEU A 49 13.64 6.50 5.00
CA LEU A 49 14.78 5.60 5.29
C LEU A 49 15.69 5.39 4.08
N ALA A 50 15.13 5.21 2.87
CA ALA A 50 15.92 5.06 1.66
C ALA A 50 16.67 6.34 1.29
N ILE A 51 16.06 7.51 1.48
CA ILE A 51 16.68 8.81 1.27
C ILE A 51 17.84 9.02 2.24
N GLU A 52 17.64 8.72 3.52
CA GLU A 52 18.62 8.89 4.59
C GLU A 52 19.91 8.08 4.33
N ILE A 53 19.79 6.86 3.81
CA ILE A 53 20.95 6.02 3.49
C ILE A 53 21.53 6.25 2.09
N GLY A 54 21.03 7.23 1.34
CA GLY A 54 21.55 7.60 0.02
C GLY A 54 21.00 6.77 -1.15
N MET A 55 19.95 5.98 -0.94
CA MET A 55 19.30 5.18 -1.99
C MET A 55 18.25 5.97 -2.79
N GLY A 56 17.97 7.23 -2.42
CA GLY A 56 16.92 8.04 -3.01
C GLY A 56 15.54 7.40 -2.81
N LYS A 57 14.75 7.26 -3.88
CA LYS A 57 13.41 6.65 -3.79
C LYS A 57 13.39 5.11 -3.86
N ARG A 58 14.54 4.44 -3.84
CA ARG A 58 14.66 2.98 -3.98
C ARG A 58 14.47 2.29 -2.64
N ASN A 59 13.24 2.06 -2.25
CA ASN A 59 12.85 1.51 -0.95
C ASN A 59 12.50 0.00 -0.96
N ASN A 60 12.49 -0.63 -2.13
CA ASN A 60 12.08 -2.03 -2.28
C ASN A 60 12.91 -3.02 -1.43
N THR A 61 14.22 -2.81 -1.27
CA THR A 61 15.07 -3.66 -0.44
C THR A 61 14.68 -3.57 1.04
N ILE A 62 14.34 -2.36 1.52
CA ILE A 62 13.86 -2.12 2.89
C ILE A 62 12.52 -2.86 3.11
N LEU A 63 11.56 -2.68 2.18
CA LEU A 63 10.25 -3.33 2.26
C LEU A 63 10.35 -4.86 2.19
N GLN A 64 11.24 -5.39 1.35
CA GLN A 64 11.49 -6.82 1.27
C GLN A 64 12.04 -7.40 2.58
N SER A 65 12.96 -6.70 3.23
CA SER A 65 13.52 -7.12 4.52
C SER A 65 12.45 -7.09 5.61
N ALA A 66 11.63 -6.03 5.67
CA ALA A 66 10.49 -5.95 6.57
C ALA A 66 9.50 -7.10 6.36
N PHE A 67 9.20 -7.43 5.08
CA PHE A 67 8.34 -8.55 4.74
C PHE A 67 8.87 -9.87 5.30
N PHE A 68 10.13 -10.22 5.04
CA PHE A 68 10.70 -11.49 5.53
C PHE A 68 10.71 -11.58 7.06
N THR A 69 10.95 -10.46 7.73
CA THR A 69 10.93 -10.38 9.19
C THR A 69 9.52 -10.60 9.75
N LEU A 70 8.51 -9.97 9.16
CA LEU A 70 7.11 -10.05 9.62
C LEU A 70 6.44 -11.35 9.21
N ALA A 71 6.70 -11.84 8.01
CA ALA A 71 6.08 -13.06 7.47
C ALA A 71 6.62 -14.35 8.11
N LYS A 72 7.82 -14.28 8.74
CA LYS A 72 8.46 -15.41 9.47
C LYS A 72 8.53 -16.71 8.65
N VAL A 73 8.75 -16.60 7.34
CA VAL A 73 8.88 -17.75 6.43
C VAL A 73 10.16 -18.55 6.66
N MET A 74 11.13 -17.94 7.35
CA MET A 74 12.39 -18.54 7.80
C MET A 74 12.90 -17.78 9.03
N PRO A 75 13.92 -18.30 9.75
CA PRO A 75 14.58 -17.53 10.81
C PRO A 75 15.09 -16.18 10.30
N GLN A 76 14.88 -15.12 11.07
CA GLN A 76 15.20 -13.75 10.65
C GLN A 76 16.71 -13.58 10.30
N GLU A 77 17.57 -14.20 11.06
CA GLU A 77 19.05 -14.15 10.83
C GLU A 77 19.41 -14.75 9.46
N ASP A 78 18.77 -15.86 9.09
CA ASP A 78 18.96 -16.49 7.79
C ASP A 78 18.42 -15.62 6.65
N ALA A 79 17.25 -15.02 6.83
CA ALA A 79 16.68 -14.12 5.84
C ALA A 79 17.61 -12.92 5.57
N ILE A 80 18.09 -12.26 6.63
CA ILE A 80 19.05 -11.15 6.53
C ILE A 80 20.33 -11.59 5.84
N ARG A 81 20.90 -12.72 6.24
CA ARG A 81 22.11 -13.27 5.64
C ARG A 81 21.95 -13.52 4.15
N TYR A 82 20.91 -14.24 3.74
CA TYR A 82 20.64 -14.52 2.33
C TYR A 82 20.38 -13.26 1.51
N MET A 83 19.66 -12.29 2.06
CA MET A 83 19.44 -11.01 1.39
C MET A 83 20.77 -10.26 1.17
N LYS A 84 21.65 -10.21 2.17
CA LYS A 84 22.98 -9.58 2.07
C LYS A 84 23.89 -10.29 1.06
N GLU A 85 23.91 -11.62 1.06
CA GLU A 85 24.66 -12.41 0.08
C GLU A 85 24.18 -12.12 -1.34
N LYS A 86 22.86 -12.06 -1.57
CA LYS A 86 22.28 -11.74 -2.87
C LYS A 86 22.52 -10.29 -3.28
N ALA A 87 22.44 -9.34 -2.36
CA ALA A 87 22.76 -7.94 -2.62
C ALA A 87 24.25 -7.80 -3.03
N THR A 88 25.16 -8.45 -2.33
CA THR A 88 26.59 -8.46 -2.68
C THR A 88 26.81 -9.03 -4.08
N ALA A 89 26.26 -10.21 -4.38
CA ALA A 89 26.40 -10.83 -5.69
C ALA A 89 25.85 -9.95 -6.83
N SER A 90 24.73 -9.25 -6.58
CA SER A 90 24.07 -8.44 -7.60
C SER A 90 24.72 -7.08 -7.84
N TYR A 91 25.27 -6.48 -6.78
CA TYR A 91 25.71 -5.09 -6.83
C TYR A 91 27.21 -4.87 -6.75
N LEU A 92 28.02 -5.91 -6.47
CA LEU A 92 29.48 -5.76 -6.34
C LEU A 92 30.12 -5.12 -7.58
N LYS A 93 29.62 -5.44 -8.78
CA LYS A 93 30.09 -4.85 -10.04
C LYS A 93 29.81 -3.32 -10.16
N LYS A 94 28.88 -2.80 -9.34
CA LYS A 94 28.52 -1.37 -9.30
C LYS A 94 29.31 -0.58 -8.27
N GLY A 95 30.13 -1.26 -7.46
CA GLY A 95 30.97 -0.69 -6.41
C GLY A 95 30.54 -1.13 -5.00
N GLN A 96 31.51 -1.13 -4.09
CA GLN A 96 31.31 -1.53 -2.71
C GLN A 96 30.30 -0.62 -1.99
N ASP A 97 30.32 0.67 -2.26
CA ASP A 97 29.38 1.64 -1.67
C ASP A 97 27.92 1.27 -1.94
N VAL A 98 27.62 0.73 -3.14
CA VAL A 98 26.27 0.27 -3.50
C VAL A 98 25.91 -0.98 -2.71
N VAL A 99 26.84 -1.89 -2.50
CA VAL A 99 26.64 -3.08 -1.66
C VAL A 99 26.34 -2.66 -0.23
N ASP A 100 27.14 -1.76 0.33
CA ASP A 100 27.01 -1.29 1.71
C ASP A 100 25.68 -0.56 1.95
N MET A 101 25.23 0.26 1.00
CA MET A 101 23.89 0.88 1.04
C MET A 101 22.78 -0.17 1.07
N ASN A 102 22.88 -1.22 0.25
CA ASN A 102 21.87 -2.29 0.25
C ASN A 102 21.92 -3.12 1.54
N HIS A 103 23.09 -3.36 2.13
CA HIS A 103 23.21 -4.01 3.42
C HIS A 103 22.53 -3.18 4.53
N LYS A 104 22.77 -1.86 4.56
CA LYS A 104 22.08 -0.95 5.49
C LYS A 104 20.55 -0.97 5.30
N ALA A 105 20.08 -0.97 4.04
CA ALA A 105 18.68 -1.07 3.73
C ALA A 105 18.03 -2.36 4.27
N ILE A 106 18.76 -3.49 4.18
CA ILE A 106 18.30 -4.77 4.73
C ILE A 106 18.21 -4.71 6.26
N ASP A 107 19.22 -4.17 6.93
CA ASP A 107 19.22 -4.05 8.40
C ASP A 107 18.11 -3.12 8.90
N LEU A 108 17.90 -1.98 8.25
CA LEU A 108 16.82 -1.03 8.57
C LEU A 108 15.45 -1.67 8.34
N GLY A 109 15.25 -2.34 7.22
CA GLY A 109 13.97 -3.00 6.94
C GLY A 109 13.60 -4.07 7.96
N ALA A 110 14.60 -4.75 8.54
CA ALA A 110 14.38 -5.76 9.57
C ALA A 110 13.93 -5.20 10.94
N THR A 111 14.07 -3.88 11.17
CA THR A 111 13.88 -3.28 12.50
C THR A 111 13.04 -2.00 12.52
N ALA A 112 12.93 -1.28 11.41
CA ALA A 112 12.35 0.07 11.38
C ALA A 112 10.83 0.12 11.32
N PHE A 113 10.13 -0.99 11.12
CA PHE A 113 8.67 -1.02 11.14
C PHE A 113 8.13 -0.88 12.56
N LYS A 114 6.97 -0.25 12.67
CA LYS A 114 6.28 0.00 13.95
C LYS A 114 4.97 -0.77 13.96
N LYS A 115 4.70 -1.47 15.07
CA LYS A 115 3.38 -2.06 15.31
C LYS A 115 2.41 -0.99 15.74
N ILE A 116 1.22 -0.98 15.18
CA ILE A 116 0.15 -0.06 15.49
C ILE A 116 -0.85 -0.78 16.40
N ASP A 117 -1.15 -0.18 17.54
CA ASP A 117 -2.22 -0.63 18.42
C ASP A 117 -3.55 -0.21 17.81
N VAL A 118 -4.28 -1.19 17.29
CA VAL A 118 -5.56 -0.95 16.60
C VAL A 118 -6.61 -0.49 17.60
N PRO A 119 -7.21 0.72 17.44
CA PRO A 119 -8.22 1.22 18.35
C PRO A 119 -9.48 0.35 18.32
N ALA A 120 -10.10 0.13 19.47
CA ALA A 120 -11.29 -0.71 19.59
C ALA A 120 -12.52 -0.11 18.86
N ASP A 121 -12.61 1.21 18.77
CA ASP A 121 -13.66 1.94 18.07
C ASP A 121 -13.62 1.74 16.55
N TRP A 122 -12.49 1.34 15.98
CA TRP A 122 -12.41 0.98 14.55
C TRP A 122 -13.38 -0.14 14.16
N ALA A 123 -13.76 -1.01 15.09
CA ALA A 123 -14.75 -2.06 14.84
C ALA A 123 -16.12 -1.51 14.41
N ASN A 124 -16.42 -0.26 14.79
CA ASN A 124 -17.66 0.45 14.48
C ASN A 124 -17.43 1.72 13.65
N ALA A 125 -16.28 1.86 13.01
CA ALA A 125 -15.97 3.02 12.19
C ALA A 125 -17.03 3.24 11.10
N VAL A 126 -17.38 4.51 10.89
CA VAL A 126 -18.34 4.95 9.85
C VAL A 126 -17.59 5.90 8.93
N ASP A 127 -17.76 5.75 7.63
CA ASP A 127 -17.16 6.70 6.68
C ASP A 127 -17.86 8.06 6.84
N GLU A 128 -17.05 9.09 6.93
CA GLU A 128 -17.56 10.44 6.70
C GLU A 128 -18.03 10.51 5.25
N PRO A 129 -19.20 11.12 4.97
CA PRO A 129 -19.68 11.23 3.62
C PRO A 129 -18.68 12.01 2.76
N GLU A 130 -17.91 11.29 1.94
CA GLU A 130 -17.09 11.91 0.89
C GLU A 130 -18.03 12.51 -0.18
N HIS A 131 -18.65 13.66 0.12
CA HIS A 131 -19.47 14.38 -0.86
C HIS A 131 -18.64 15.48 -1.54
N LYS A 132 -17.72 15.10 -2.42
CA LYS A 132 -17.63 15.91 -3.63
C LYS A 132 -18.80 15.51 -4.52
N ALA A 133 -19.82 16.37 -4.60
CA ALA A 133 -20.87 16.20 -5.58
C ALA A 133 -20.19 16.04 -6.95
N LEU A 134 -20.55 14.96 -7.67
CA LEU A 134 -20.07 14.80 -9.03
C LEU A 134 -20.72 15.87 -9.89
N GLU A 135 -19.94 16.81 -10.37
CA GLU A 135 -20.40 17.94 -11.19
C GLU A 135 -19.92 17.73 -12.62
N GLY A 136 -20.78 18.01 -13.59
CA GLY A 136 -20.40 17.89 -15.00
C GLY A 136 -21.58 17.45 -15.88
N LYS A 137 -21.25 17.14 -17.13
CA LYS A 137 -22.24 16.60 -18.06
C LYS A 137 -22.77 15.25 -17.57
N PRO A 138 -24.03 14.91 -17.87
CA PRO A 138 -24.64 13.64 -17.44
C PRO A 138 -23.82 12.41 -17.84
N GLU A 139 -23.24 12.42 -19.04
CA GLU A 139 -22.40 11.34 -19.58
C GLU A 139 -21.14 11.16 -18.75
N LEU A 140 -20.46 12.27 -18.39
CA LEU A 140 -19.30 12.24 -17.51
C LEU A 140 -19.63 11.68 -16.13
N VAL A 141 -20.72 12.17 -15.52
CA VAL A 141 -21.16 11.71 -14.20
C VAL A 141 -21.50 10.21 -14.23
N LYS A 142 -22.17 9.75 -15.29
CA LYS A 142 -22.48 8.34 -15.51
C LYS A 142 -21.21 7.51 -15.58
N MET A 143 -20.27 7.89 -16.44
CA MET A 143 -18.99 7.19 -16.61
C MET A 143 -18.19 7.12 -15.31
N VAL A 144 -18.12 8.23 -14.56
CA VAL A 144 -17.40 8.26 -13.27
C VAL A 144 -18.01 7.24 -12.30
N LYS A 145 -19.34 7.23 -12.14
CA LYS A 145 -20.03 6.32 -11.23
C LYS A 145 -19.96 4.85 -11.66
N GLU A 146 -20.17 4.60 -12.94
CA GLU A 146 -20.33 3.23 -13.45
C GLU A 146 -19.01 2.57 -13.80
N ILE A 147 -17.94 3.32 -14.08
CA ILE A 147 -16.65 2.79 -14.51
C ILE A 147 -15.51 3.23 -13.57
N LEU A 148 -15.27 4.56 -13.43
CA LEU A 148 -14.08 5.03 -12.73
C LEU A 148 -14.11 4.74 -11.22
N GLU A 149 -15.25 4.91 -10.54
CA GLU A 149 -15.35 4.60 -9.12
C GLU A 149 -15.14 3.10 -8.80
N PRO A 150 -15.80 2.14 -9.51
CA PRO A 150 -15.52 0.72 -9.31
C PRO A 150 -14.06 0.36 -9.60
N VAL A 151 -13.50 0.84 -10.69
CA VAL A 151 -12.08 0.59 -11.03
C VAL A 151 -11.17 1.19 -9.95
N GLY A 152 -11.43 2.41 -9.50
CA GLY A 152 -10.68 3.05 -8.41
C GLY A 152 -10.78 2.31 -7.07
N LYS A 153 -11.87 1.55 -6.85
CA LYS A 153 -12.06 0.67 -5.69
C LYS A 153 -11.43 -0.72 -5.88
N MET A 154 -10.76 -0.98 -6.99
CA MET A 154 -10.22 -2.30 -7.38
C MET A 154 -11.31 -3.37 -7.56
N ASP A 155 -12.51 -2.96 -7.97
CA ASP A 155 -13.68 -3.81 -8.21
C ASP A 155 -14.07 -3.82 -9.72
N GLY A 156 -13.07 -3.64 -10.59
CA GLY A 156 -13.27 -3.66 -12.05
C GLY A 156 -13.84 -4.97 -12.58
N ASP A 157 -13.53 -6.10 -11.92
CA ASP A 157 -14.03 -7.43 -12.32
C ASP A 157 -15.55 -7.59 -12.14
N SER A 158 -16.20 -6.73 -11.35
CA SER A 158 -17.66 -6.69 -11.19
C SER A 158 -18.37 -6.01 -12.36
N LEU A 159 -17.63 -5.30 -13.23
CA LEU A 159 -18.21 -4.53 -14.31
C LEU A 159 -18.64 -5.45 -15.48
N PRO A 160 -19.92 -5.36 -15.92
CA PRO A 160 -20.35 -6.07 -17.11
C PRO A 160 -19.73 -5.43 -18.35
N VAL A 161 -19.53 -6.22 -19.42
CA VAL A 161 -19.02 -5.72 -20.71
C VAL A 161 -19.92 -4.59 -21.25
N SER A 162 -21.20 -4.62 -20.97
CA SER A 162 -22.16 -3.57 -21.35
C SER A 162 -21.89 -2.20 -20.72
N ALA A 163 -21.13 -2.10 -19.63
CA ALA A 163 -20.72 -0.83 -19.05
C ALA A 163 -19.89 0.02 -20.03
N PHE A 164 -19.22 -0.63 -21.00
CA PHE A 164 -18.31 0.01 -21.96
C PHE A 164 -18.94 0.26 -23.34
N VAL A 165 -20.24 0.06 -23.52
CA VAL A 165 -20.91 0.20 -24.83
C VAL A 165 -20.75 1.62 -25.42
N ASP A 166 -20.79 2.64 -24.56
CA ASP A 166 -20.61 4.02 -24.98
C ASP A 166 -19.14 4.44 -25.17
N HIS A 167 -18.20 3.52 -24.86
CA HIS A 167 -16.75 3.76 -24.84
C HIS A 167 -15.96 2.68 -25.62
N VAL A 168 -16.55 2.14 -26.68
CA VAL A 168 -15.97 1.04 -27.48
C VAL A 168 -14.67 1.41 -28.18
N ASP A 169 -14.41 2.69 -28.39
CA ASP A 169 -13.17 3.23 -28.94
C ASP A 169 -12.07 3.50 -27.89
N GLY A 170 -12.37 3.23 -26.62
CA GLY A 170 -11.47 3.49 -25.50
C GLY A 170 -11.34 4.98 -25.10
N GLN A 171 -12.16 5.86 -25.67
CA GLN A 171 -12.16 7.26 -25.27
C GLN A 171 -12.99 7.48 -24.01
N PHE A 172 -12.47 8.31 -23.13
CA PHE A 172 -13.15 8.74 -21.91
C PHE A 172 -13.82 10.10 -22.12
N GLU A 173 -14.87 10.35 -21.37
CA GLU A 173 -15.55 11.63 -21.40
C GLU A 173 -14.63 12.78 -21.00
N LEU A 174 -14.79 13.92 -21.68
CA LEU A 174 -14.00 15.12 -21.39
C LEU A 174 -14.23 15.58 -19.94
N GLY A 175 -13.15 15.74 -19.20
CA GLY A 175 -13.18 16.09 -17.79
C GLY A 175 -13.02 14.89 -16.84
N ALA A 176 -12.92 13.66 -17.35
CA ALA A 176 -12.75 12.45 -16.53
C ALA A 176 -11.49 12.51 -15.66
N SER A 177 -10.41 13.14 -16.13
CA SER A 177 -9.15 13.29 -15.38
C SER A 177 -9.30 14.06 -14.05
N ALA A 178 -10.35 14.87 -13.89
CA ALA A 178 -10.62 15.54 -12.60
C ALA A 178 -11.06 14.57 -11.49
N TYR A 179 -11.45 13.35 -11.86
CA TYR A 179 -11.97 12.30 -10.97
C TYR A 179 -11.01 11.09 -10.86
N GLU A 180 -9.89 11.12 -11.55
CA GLU A 180 -8.80 10.14 -11.38
C GLU A 180 -8.13 10.35 -10.01
N LYS A 181 -7.81 9.24 -9.35
CA LYS A 181 -7.15 9.23 -8.03
C LYS A 181 -5.66 8.90 -8.16
#